data_a4041e3bfb7a8220d2507820ab3f29d2
#
_entry.id   a4041e3bfb7a8220d2507820ab3f29d2
#
_cell.length_a   1.000
_cell.length_b   1.000
_cell.length_c   1.000
_cell.angle_alpha   90.00
_cell.angle_beta   90.00
_cell.angle_gamma   90.00
#
_symmetry.space_group_name_H-M   'P 1'
#
loop_
_entity.id
_entity.type
_entity.pdbx_description
1 polymer ?
#
loop_
_entity_poly.entity_id
_entity_poly.type
_entity_poly.pdbx_seq_one_letter_code
_entity_poly.pdbx_strand_id
1 'polypeptide(L)'
;MLFYEDKQFSFWEIFNESNGTLIRSDVTGSKNNPFMRSFPELIDVGIMGHCEAGRKGICKAVGVDCYQQGPSSCKANMSWENYKSIIDEAKGKTFQIALGGAGDPNKHEDFERILKYTRENGIVPNMTTSGFNLSDREAFLIAEYCGSVAISYYSQLVNGKETNEQTLNSISRLETLLPTNIHYVISSTSIEEAIYRLENDVWPTGINAIVFLLYKPVGLGNIRRVIRKGDKLNRFMKAALERKHSYRIGFDTCFTPVLIDYREILDMHSIDSCEAARFSMYIDSEMNAYPCSFDNQQGRYRVTLKDSCIQAVWNSHIFDAFRQKGITCLNCNANKFCNGGCGLELGIDIGINCV
;
A
#
# COMPACT_ATOMS: atom_id res chain seq x y z
N MET A 1 -5.96 -19.05 9.60
CA MET A 1 -7.01 -18.03 9.72
C MET A 1 -6.85 -17.36 11.08
N LEU A 2 -6.68 -16.05 11.10
CA LEU A 2 -6.52 -15.26 12.32
C LEU A 2 -7.85 -14.58 12.65
N PHE A 3 -8.16 -14.49 13.94
CA PHE A 3 -9.37 -13.84 14.45
C PHE A 3 -8.99 -12.78 15.48
N TYR A 4 -9.68 -11.65 15.45
CA TYR A 4 -9.53 -10.58 16.43
C TYR A 4 -10.90 -10.00 16.78
N GLU A 5 -11.17 -9.80 18.07
CA GLU A 5 -12.35 -9.09 18.57
C GLU A 5 -11.92 -7.74 19.13
N ASP A 6 -12.40 -6.65 18.55
CA ASP A 6 -12.19 -5.31 19.07
C ASP A 6 -13.34 -4.92 20.00
N LYS A 7 -13.13 -5.10 21.30
CA LYS A 7 -14.13 -4.79 22.33
C LYS A 7 -14.35 -3.29 22.51
N GLN A 8 -13.35 -2.46 22.18
CA GLN A 8 -13.45 -1.01 22.30
C GLN A 8 -14.38 -0.44 21.24
N PHE A 9 -14.33 -0.97 20.03
CA PHE A 9 -15.13 -0.50 18.89
C PHE A 9 -16.24 -1.49 18.48
N SER A 10 -16.45 -2.55 19.25
CA SER A 10 -17.56 -3.51 19.11
C SER A 10 -17.68 -4.16 17.75
N PHE A 11 -16.58 -4.68 17.21
CA PHE A 11 -16.56 -5.45 15.98
C PHE A 11 -15.57 -6.62 16.07
N TRP A 12 -15.65 -7.54 15.12
CA TRP A 12 -14.70 -8.62 14.96
C TRP A 12 -14.11 -8.64 13.54
N GLU A 13 -12.96 -9.24 13.42
CA GLU A 13 -12.21 -9.41 12.19
C GLU A 13 -11.78 -10.85 11.99
N ILE A 14 -11.82 -11.30 10.75
CA ILE A 14 -11.23 -12.56 10.32
C ILE A 14 -10.26 -12.26 9.18
N PHE A 15 -9.02 -12.68 9.32
CA PHE A 15 -8.01 -12.60 8.29
C PHE A 15 -7.62 -14.00 7.81
N ASN A 16 -7.75 -14.25 6.51
CA ASN A 16 -7.33 -15.50 5.90
C ASN A 16 -5.91 -15.36 5.36
N GLU A 17 -4.95 -15.95 6.05
CA GLU A 17 -3.52 -15.90 5.70
C GLU A 17 -3.19 -16.53 4.35
N SER A 18 -4.02 -17.46 3.83
CA SER A 18 -3.73 -18.16 2.57
C SER A 18 -4.07 -17.36 1.32
N ASN A 19 -4.97 -16.38 1.43
CA ASN A 19 -5.43 -15.60 0.27
C ASN A 19 -5.56 -14.10 0.53
N GLY A 20 -5.24 -13.64 1.76
CA GLY A 20 -5.28 -12.23 2.15
C GLY A 20 -6.67 -11.65 2.35
N THR A 21 -7.74 -12.46 2.34
CA THR A 21 -9.10 -11.97 2.57
C THR A 21 -9.25 -11.50 4.01
N LEU A 22 -9.67 -10.27 4.19
CA LEU A 22 -10.02 -9.66 5.46
C LEU A 22 -11.51 -9.35 5.48
N ILE A 23 -12.19 -9.75 6.56
CA ILE A 23 -13.60 -9.45 6.80
C ILE A 23 -13.72 -8.77 8.15
N ARG A 24 -14.37 -7.62 8.18
CA ARG A 24 -14.74 -6.90 9.40
C ARG A 24 -16.26 -6.93 9.54
N SER A 25 -16.76 -7.17 10.74
CA SER A 25 -18.21 -7.16 11.01
C SER A 25 -18.52 -6.61 12.38
N ASP A 26 -19.49 -5.73 12.43
CA ASP A 26 -20.05 -5.19 13.67
C ASP A 26 -20.76 -6.28 14.49
N VAL A 27 -20.51 -6.30 15.80
CA VAL A 27 -21.17 -7.24 16.74
C VAL A 27 -22.57 -6.78 17.15
N THR A 28 -22.90 -5.50 16.95
CA THR A 28 -24.21 -4.93 17.39
C THR A 28 -25.33 -5.15 16.39
N GLY A 29 -25.01 -5.62 15.18
CA GLY A 29 -25.98 -5.74 14.08
C GLY A 29 -26.42 -4.41 13.47
N SER A 30 -25.70 -3.32 13.76
CA SER A 30 -26.01 -1.98 13.26
C SER A 30 -25.80 -1.81 11.76
N LYS A 31 -25.09 -2.75 11.12
CA LYS A 31 -24.66 -2.72 9.71
C LYS A 31 -23.77 -1.53 9.36
N ASN A 32 -23.17 -0.85 10.36
CA ASN A 32 -22.19 0.17 10.14
C ASN A 32 -20.80 -0.47 9.98
N ASN A 33 -20.04 0.01 9.03
CA ASN A 33 -18.64 -0.39 8.92
C ASN A 33 -17.87 0.17 10.13
N PRO A 34 -16.97 -0.62 10.75
CA PRO A 34 -16.08 -0.13 11.79
C PRO A 34 -15.29 1.08 11.30
N PHE A 35 -15.20 2.12 12.13
CA PHE A 35 -14.50 3.35 11.75
C PHE A 35 -13.00 3.27 11.99
N MET A 36 -12.60 2.60 13.06
CA MET A 36 -11.21 2.40 13.45
C MET A 36 -11.07 1.20 14.38
N ARG A 37 -9.84 0.78 14.58
CA ARG A 37 -9.43 -0.31 15.47
C ARG A 37 -8.66 0.22 16.68
N SER A 38 -8.68 -0.51 17.78
CA SER A 38 -7.95 -0.17 19.01
C SER A 38 -6.42 -0.31 18.88
N PHE A 39 -5.95 -1.04 17.87
CA PHE A 39 -4.53 -1.22 17.51
C PHE A 39 -4.44 -1.49 16.00
N PRO A 40 -3.38 -1.08 15.29
CA PRO A 40 -3.30 -1.30 13.84
C PRO A 40 -3.34 -2.78 13.46
N GLU A 41 -4.17 -3.16 12.50
CA GLU A 41 -4.22 -4.51 11.92
C GLU A 41 -3.11 -4.75 10.91
N LEU A 42 -2.67 -3.67 10.25
CA LEU A 42 -1.55 -3.63 9.32
C LEU A 42 -0.56 -2.55 9.76
N ILE A 43 0.71 -2.92 9.83
CA ILE A 43 1.79 -1.93 10.02
C ILE A 43 2.70 -1.98 8.80
N ASP A 44 2.78 -0.84 8.09
CA ASP A 44 3.82 -0.63 7.08
C ASP A 44 5.13 -0.33 7.78
N VAL A 45 6.16 -1.13 7.56
CA VAL A 45 7.47 -0.95 8.18
C VAL A 45 8.52 -0.66 7.13
N GLY A 46 9.01 0.58 7.14
CA GLY A 46 10.12 1.03 6.30
C GLY A 46 11.46 0.54 6.85
N ILE A 47 11.80 -0.73 6.61
CA ILE A 47 13.06 -1.30 7.08
C ILE A 47 14.28 -0.73 6.34
N MET A 48 14.09 -0.25 5.10
CA MET A 48 15.15 0.33 4.28
C MET A 48 15.26 1.83 4.49
N GLY A 49 16.41 2.31 4.95
CA GLY A 49 16.72 3.73 5.12
C GLY A 49 17.27 4.39 3.86
N HIS A 50 17.78 3.63 2.89
CA HIS A 50 18.36 4.11 1.64
C HIS A 50 18.09 3.16 0.47
N CYS A 51 18.41 3.60 -0.77
CA CYS A 51 18.19 2.83 -1.98
C CYS A 51 19.40 2.85 -2.91
N GLU A 52 20.07 1.72 -3.10
CA GLU A 52 21.18 1.62 -4.05
C GLU A 52 20.73 1.74 -5.52
N ALA A 53 19.63 1.08 -5.88
CA ALA A 53 19.06 1.17 -7.23
C ALA A 53 18.69 2.61 -7.58
N GLY A 54 18.10 3.33 -6.63
CA GLY A 54 17.78 4.75 -6.76
C GLY A 54 19.03 5.61 -6.94
N ARG A 55 20.09 5.39 -6.13
CA ARG A 55 21.38 6.11 -6.25
C ARG A 55 22.05 5.87 -7.60
N LYS A 56 21.93 4.67 -8.18
CA LYS A 56 22.41 4.33 -9.51
C LYS A 56 21.54 4.90 -10.64
N GLY A 57 20.44 5.61 -10.31
CA GLY A 57 19.55 6.24 -11.28
C GLY A 57 18.62 5.30 -12.01
N ILE A 58 18.47 4.03 -11.58
CA ILE A 58 17.68 3.02 -12.27
C ILE A 58 16.21 3.45 -12.35
N CYS A 59 15.60 3.85 -11.23
CA CYS A 59 14.21 4.31 -11.20
C CYS A 59 14.00 5.56 -12.07
N LYS A 60 14.97 6.51 -12.05
CA LYS A 60 14.91 7.71 -12.88
C LYS A 60 14.94 7.39 -14.36
N ALA A 61 15.73 6.39 -14.78
CA ALA A 61 15.83 5.97 -16.18
C ALA A 61 14.51 5.44 -16.74
N VAL A 62 13.64 4.88 -15.88
CA VAL A 62 12.30 4.40 -16.23
C VAL A 62 11.18 5.38 -15.84
N GLY A 63 11.52 6.64 -15.55
CA GLY A 63 10.55 7.72 -15.34
C GLY A 63 9.81 7.69 -14.00
N VAL A 64 10.34 7.00 -12.99
CA VAL A 64 9.73 6.88 -11.65
C VAL A 64 10.17 8.02 -10.74
N ASP A 65 9.19 8.72 -10.15
CA ASP A 65 9.40 9.69 -9.07
C ASP A 65 9.30 8.96 -7.72
N CYS A 66 10.41 8.84 -7.01
CA CYS A 66 10.45 8.13 -5.74
C CYS A 66 9.79 8.97 -4.62
N TYR A 67 8.69 8.50 -4.06
CA TYR A 67 7.99 9.18 -2.96
C TYR A 67 8.75 9.12 -1.64
N GLN A 68 9.63 8.13 -1.46
CA GLN A 68 10.50 7.96 -0.29
C GLN A 68 11.84 8.69 -0.40
N GLN A 69 12.11 9.39 -1.53
CA GLN A 69 13.39 10.04 -1.80
C GLN A 69 14.62 9.09 -1.71
N GLY A 70 14.42 7.80 -1.96
CA GLY A 70 15.45 6.78 -1.84
C GLY A 70 16.78 7.10 -2.53
N PRO A 71 16.81 7.74 -3.74
CA PRO A 71 18.05 8.15 -4.41
C PRO A 71 18.94 9.09 -3.59
N SER A 72 18.36 9.96 -2.78
CA SER A 72 19.06 10.96 -1.97
C SER A 72 19.15 10.59 -0.48
N SER A 73 18.44 9.58 -0.03
CA SER A 73 18.46 9.16 1.37
C SER A 73 19.78 8.52 1.75
N CYS A 74 20.33 8.94 2.91
CA CYS A 74 21.55 8.39 3.52
C CYS A 74 21.27 7.77 4.91
N LYS A 75 19.99 7.54 5.24
CA LYS A 75 19.62 6.94 6.52
C LYS A 75 20.10 5.48 6.61
N ALA A 76 20.36 5.03 7.83
CA ALA A 76 20.62 3.62 8.07
C ALA A 76 19.36 2.78 7.87
N ASN A 77 19.53 1.50 7.52
CA ASN A 77 18.44 0.54 7.59
C ASN A 77 17.99 0.37 9.05
N MET A 78 16.78 -0.12 9.26
CA MET A 78 16.26 -0.39 10.60
C MET A 78 17.12 -1.48 11.29
N SER A 79 17.55 -1.23 12.52
CA SER A 79 18.29 -2.26 13.26
C SER A 79 17.38 -3.45 13.60
N TRP A 80 17.96 -4.60 13.77
CA TRP A 80 17.25 -5.79 14.22
C TRP A 80 16.48 -5.57 15.52
N GLU A 81 17.09 -4.90 16.50
CA GLU A 81 16.50 -4.63 17.80
C GLU A 81 15.23 -3.77 17.68
N ASN A 82 15.27 -2.76 16.81
CA ASN A 82 14.14 -1.91 16.52
C ASN A 82 13.00 -2.71 15.82
N TYR A 83 13.36 -3.51 14.82
CA TYR A 83 12.36 -4.35 14.14
C TYR A 83 11.72 -5.35 15.09
N LYS A 84 12.55 -6.03 15.89
CA LYS A 84 12.10 -6.98 16.89
C LYS A 84 11.12 -6.35 17.87
N SER A 85 11.38 -5.14 18.35
CA SER A 85 10.48 -4.45 19.29
C SER A 85 9.11 -4.15 18.68
N ILE A 86 9.04 -3.82 17.39
CA ILE A 86 7.78 -3.63 16.66
C ILE A 86 6.98 -4.94 16.65
N ILE A 87 7.62 -6.05 16.29
CA ILE A 87 6.95 -7.36 16.19
C ILE A 87 6.48 -7.84 17.57
N ASP A 88 7.32 -7.69 18.61
CA ASP A 88 6.96 -8.08 19.98
C ASP A 88 5.71 -7.35 20.48
N GLU A 89 5.56 -6.07 20.14
CA GLU A 89 4.38 -5.29 20.53
C GLU A 89 3.15 -5.59 19.64
N ALA A 90 3.36 -5.90 18.37
CA ALA A 90 2.31 -6.18 17.39
C ALA A 90 1.70 -7.60 17.56
N LYS A 91 2.44 -8.52 18.18
CA LYS A 91 2.05 -9.92 18.34
C LYS A 91 0.65 -10.07 18.97
N GLY A 92 -0.18 -10.89 18.32
CA GLY A 92 -1.57 -11.16 18.73
C GLY A 92 -2.55 -10.00 18.52
N LYS A 93 -2.10 -8.88 17.96
CA LYS A 93 -2.91 -7.69 17.68
C LYS A 93 -2.92 -7.30 16.19
N THR A 94 -1.81 -7.49 15.49
CA THR A 94 -1.62 -7.13 14.07
C THR A 94 -1.67 -8.39 13.22
N PHE A 95 -2.34 -8.34 12.09
CA PHE A 95 -2.39 -9.47 11.15
C PHE A 95 -1.23 -9.46 10.16
N GLN A 96 -0.81 -8.28 9.72
CA GLN A 96 0.12 -8.14 8.61
C GLN A 96 1.18 -7.07 8.87
N ILE A 97 2.39 -7.35 8.43
CA ILE A 97 3.44 -6.35 8.27
C ILE A 97 3.70 -6.18 6.77
N ALA A 98 3.62 -4.96 6.27
CA ALA A 98 4.03 -4.62 4.91
C ALA A 98 5.45 -4.03 4.95
N LEU A 99 6.42 -4.77 4.40
CA LEU A 99 7.82 -4.35 4.38
C LEU A 99 8.09 -3.41 3.19
N GLY A 100 8.79 -2.32 3.46
CA GLY A 100 9.12 -1.29 2.49
C GLY A 100 10.24 -0.38 2.96
N GLY A 101 10.10 0.91 2.65
CA GLY A 101 11.04 1.98 3.01
C GLY A 101 11.62 2.69 1.80
N ALA A 102 12.80 3.29 1.98
CA ALA A 102 13.48 4.03 0.91
C ALA A 102 13.99 3.14 -0.22
N GLY A 103 14.19 1.84 0.03
CA GLY A 103 14.69 0.84 -0.93
C GLY A 103 13.91 -0.46 -0.89
N ASP A 104 14.34 -1.43 -1.69
CA ASP A 104 13.73 -2.76 -1.75
C ASP A 104 14.03 -3.57 -0.49
N PRO A 105 13.01 -4.09 0.24
CA PRO A 105 13.19 -4.81 1.50
C PRO A 105 14.10 -6.03 1.41
N ASN A 106 14.11 -6.73 0.27
CA ASN A 106 14.97 -7.90 0.03
C ASN A 106 16.48 -7.56 -0.01
N LYS A 107 16.85 -6.29 0.05
CA LYS A 107 18.24 -5.83 0.15
C LYS A 107 18.67 -5.48 1.58
N HIS A 108 17.81 -5.74 2.56
CA HIS A 108 18.14 -5.54 3.97
C HIS A 108 19.10 -6.65 4.45
N GLU A 109 20.11 -6.30 5.24
CA GLU A 109 21.11 -7.22 5.77
C GLU A 109 20.52 -8.36 6.61
N ASP A 110 19.45 -8.08 7.37
CA ASP A 110 18.74 -9.06 8.21
C ASP A 110 17.46 -9.59 7.54
N PHE A 111 17.32 -9.51 6.21
CA PHE A 111 16.06 -9.81 5.50
C PHE A 111 15.43 -11.17 5.88
N GLU A 112 16.22 -12.25 5.86
CA GLU A 112 15.74 -13.59 6.24
C GLU A 112 15.26 -13.62 7.69
N ARG A 113 16.02 -13.02 8.60
CA ARG A 113 15.71 -12.97 10.02
C ARG A 113 14.42 -12.21 10.31
N ILE A 114 14.22 -11.09 9.60
CA ILE A 114 13.01 -10.27 9.63
C ILE A 114 11.78 -11.09 9.22
N LEU A 115 11.83 -11.72 8.06
CA LEU A 115 10.71 -12.52 7.56
C LEU A 115 10.34 -13.67 8.51
N LYS A 116 11.35 -14.44 8.90
CA LYS A 116 11.19 -15.60 9.78
C LYS A 116 10.58 -15.19 11.12
N TYR A 117 11.15 -14.18 11.77
CA TYR A 117 10.67 -13.71 13.07
C TYR A 117 9.22 -13.22 13.03
N THR A 118 8.84 -12.51 11.97
CA THR A 118 7.46 -12.05 11.77
C THR A 118 6.50 -13.23 11.72
N ARG A 119 6.79 -14.25 10.91
CA ARG A 119 5.98 -15.47 10.82
C ARG A 119 5.91 -16.26 12.13
N GLU A 120 7.03 -16.44 12.80
CA GLU A 120 7.10 -17.17 14.08
C GLU A 120 6.27 -16.49 15.19
N ASN A 121 5.99 -15.19 15.06
CA ASN A 121 5.11 -14.45 15.97
C ASN A 121 3.66 -14.36 15.51
N GLY A 122 3.25 -15.15 14.49
CA GLY A 122 1.88 -15.26 14.03
C GLY A 122 1.40 -14.06 13.21
N ILE A 123 2.33 -13.28 12.64
CA ILE A 123 2.04 -12.14 11.78
C ILE A 123 2.46 -12.48 10.35
N VAL A 124 1.70 -12.07 9.35
CA VAL A 124 1.99 -12.33 7.95
C VAL A 124 2.85 -11.20 7.37
N PRO A 125 4.13 -11.45 7.01
CA PRO A 125 4.89 -10.47 6.26
C PRO A 125 4.44 -10.43 4.80
N ASN A 126 4.29 -9.24 4.27
CA ASN A 126 4.11 -8.93 2.86
C ASN A 126 5.15 -7.88 2.47
N MET A 127 5.41 -7.72 1.18
CA MET A 127 6.38 -6.71 0.74
C MET A 127 6.08 -6.19 -0.64
N THR A 128 6.61 -4.99 -0.91
CA THR A 128 6.70 -4.44 -2.25
C THR A 128 8.17 -4.31 -2.64
N THR A 129 8.54 -4.77 -3.83
CA THR A 129 9.89 -4.64 -4.38
C THR A 129 9.85 -4.14 -5.82
N SER A 130 10.90 -3.49 -6.28
CA SER A 130 11.09 -3.18 -7.70
C SER A 130 11.42 -4.42 -8.54
N GLY A 131 11.85 -5.51 -7.90
CA GLY A 131 12.31 -6.73 -8.55
C GLY A 131 13.70 -6.60 -9.19
N PHE A 132 14.39 -5.48 -9.07
CA PHE A 132 15.72 -5.34 -9.65
C PHE A 132 16.74 -6.27 -8.96
N ASN A 133 17.44 -7.07 -9.78
CA ASN A 133 18.44 -8.02 -9.32
C ASN A 133 17.92 -8.94 -8.20
N LEU A 134 16.68 -9.41 -8.32
CA LEU A 134 16.12 -10.40 -7.40
C LEU A 134 16.86 -11.74 -7.61
N SER A 135 17.54 -12.22 -6.57
CA SER A 135 18.23 -13.50 -6.57
C SER A 135 17.27 -14.66 -6.30
N ASP A 136 17.69 -15.89 -6.66
CA ASP A 136 16.91 -17.10 -6.37
C ASP A 136 16.75 -17.33 -4.86
N ARG A 137 17.78 -16.96 -4.06
CA ARG A 137 17.71 -17.03 -2.60
C ARG A 137 16.64 -16.06 -2.04
N GLU A 138 16.62 -14.83 -2.52
CA GLU A 138 15.60 -13.86 -2.11
C GLU A 138 14.19 -14.31 -2.53
N ALA A 139 14.03 -14.80 -3.75
CA ALA A 139 12.75 -15.34 -4.23
C ALA A 139 12.26 -16.52 -3.37
N PHE A 140 13.17 -17.43 -2.99
CA PHE A 140 12.86 -18.53 -2.08
C PHE A 140 12.39 -18.02 -0.70
N LEU A 141 13.10 -17.07 -0.10
CA LEU A 141 12.72 -16.50 1.20
C LEU A 141 11.36 -15.78 1.15
N ILE A 142 11.10 -15.04 0.08
CA ILE A 142 9.81 -14.39 -0.14
C ILE A 142 8.70 -15.44 -0.21
N ALA A 143 8.90 -16.51 -0.98
CA ALA A 143 7.92 -17.58 -1.13
C ALA A 143 7.68 -18.37 0.17
N GLU A 144 8.72 -18.58 0.97
CA GLU A 144 8.65 -19.35 2.23
C GLU A 144 7.89 -18.59 3.32
N TYR A 145 8.10 -17.27 3.43
CA TYR A 145 7.60 -16.51 4.58
C TYR A 145 6.50 -15.51 4.24
N CYS A 146 6.48 -14.89 3.07
CA CYS A 146 5.48 -13.87 2.75
C CYS A 146 4.11 -14.47 2.42
N GLY A 147 3.05 -13.74 2.73
CA GLY A 147 1.69 -14.09 2.30
C GLY A 147 1.46 -13.74 0.83
N SER A 148 2.07 -12.64 0.39
CA SER A 148 2.07 -12.16 -0.99
C SER A 148 3.27 -11.25 -1.25
N VAL A 149 3.54 -10.99 -2.51
CA VAL A 149 4.51 -9.99 -2.94
C VAL A 149 3.90 -9.08 -4.00
N ALA A 150 4.23 -7.80 -3.95
CA ALA A 150 3.91 -6.86 -5.01
C ALA A 150 5.19 -6.42 -5.73
N ILE A 151 5.15 -6.48 -7.06
CA ILE A 151 6.23 -5.98 -7.91
C ILE A 151 5.83 -4.59 -8.43
N SER A 152 6.62 -3.57 -8.13
CA SER A 152 6.45 -2.25 -8.73
C SER A 152 6.72 -2.33 -10.23
N TYR A 153 5.68 -2.09 -11.03
CA TYR A 153 5.77 -2.33 -12.46
C TYR A 153 6.36 -1.12 -13.19
N TYR A 154 7.63 -1.20 -13.50
CA TYR A 154 8.41 -0.14 -14.13
C TYR A 154 8.73 -0.45 -15.61
N SER A 155 7.98 -1.36 -16.25
CA SER A 155 8.09 -1.61 -17.67
C SER A 155 7.07 -0.81 -18.48
N GLN A 156 7.45 -0.42 -19.67
CA GLN A 156 6.62 0.29 -20.63
C GLN A 156 6.53 -0.52 -21.93
N LEU A 157 5.46 -0.35 -22.69
CA LEU A 157 5.32 -0.94 -24.02
C LEU A 157 5.86 0.03 -25.07
N VAL A 158 6.95 -0.37 -25.74
CA VAL A 158 7.50 0.34 -26.89
C VAL A 158 7.47 -0.59 -28.09
N ASN A 159 6.73 -0.23 -29.15
CA ASN A 159 6.51 -1.07 -30.32
C ASN A 159 6.04 -2.52 -29.98
N GLY A 160 5.15 -2.62 -28.98
CA GLY A 160 4.60 -3.89 -28.52
C GLY A 160 5.56 -4.76 -27.70
N LYS A 161 6.72 -4.24 -27.30
CA LYS A 161 7.69 -4.94 -26.45
C LYS A 161 7.85 -4.25 -25.10
N GLU A 162 7.97 -5.05 -24.06
CA GLU A 162 8.29 -4.56 -22.72
C GLU A 162 9.73 -4.04 -22.66
N THR A 163 9.93 -2.92 -21.96
CA THR A 163 11.24 -2.26 -21.87
C THR A 163 12.09 -2.71 -20.69
N ASN A 164 11.49 -3.40 -19.71
CA ASN A 164 12.18 -3.80 -18.47
C ASN A 164 12.10 -5.31 -18.23
N GLU A 165 13.06 -6.04 -18.81
CA GLU A 165 13.18 -7.49 -18.66
C GLU A 165 13.40 -7.93 -17.19
N GLN A 166 14.05 -7.12 -16.36
CA GLN A 166 14.28 -7.48 -14.96
C GLN A 166 12.98 -7.55 -14.16
N THR A 167 12.06 -6.61 -14.39
CA THR A 167 10.72 -6.65 -13.78
C THR A 167 9.97 -7.91 -14.21
N LEU A 168 10.00 -8.26 -15.50
CA LEU A 168 9.35 -9.46 -16.02
C LEU A 168 9.97 -10.73 -15.45
N ASN A 169 11.29 -10.83 -15.42
CA ASN A 169 12.00 -11.96 -14.83
C ASN A 169 11.66 -12.15 -13.35
N SER A 170 11.49 -11.07 -12.59
CA SER A 170 11.12 -11.15 -11.18
C SER A 170 9.68 -11.64 -10.99
N ILE A 171 8.75 -11.18 -11.83
CA ILE A 171 7.37 -11.71 -11.87
C ILE A 171 7.40 -13.21 -12.15
N SER A 172 8.07 -13.62 -13.22
CA SER A 172 8.17 -15.02 -13.66
C SER A 172 8.78 -15.96 -12.60
N ARG A 173 9.69 -15.45 -11.77
CA ARG A 173 10.28 -16.22 -10.65
C ARG A 173 9.34 -16.42 -9.47
N LEU A 174 8.40 -15.49 -9.25
CA LEU A 174 7.57 -15.46 -8.05
C LEU A 174 6.14 -15.95 -8.31
N GLU A 175 5.59 -15.75 -9.50
CA GLU A 175 4.18 -16.02 -9.81
C GLU A 175 3.73 -17.46 -9.55
N THR A 176 4.65 -18.42 -9.70
CA THR A 176 4.37 -19.86 -9.45
C THR A 176 4.59 -20.27 -7.99
N LEU A 177 5.19 -19.39 -7.16
CA LEU A 177 5.59 -19.70 -5.80
C LEU A 177 4.61 -19.15 -4.76
N LEU A 178 4.09 -17.94 -4.98
CA LEU A 178 3.14 -17.29 -4.10
C LEU A 178 2.28 -16.27 -4.86
N PRO A 179 1.17 -15.76 -4.27
CA PRO A 179 0.37 -14.70 -4.89
C PRO A 179 1.24 -13.47 -5.20
N THR A 180 1.51 -13.28 -6.49
CA THR A 180 2.34 -12.17 -6.99
C THR A 180 1.45 -11.13 -7.65
N ASN A 181 1.48 -9.91 -7.12
CA ASN A 181 0.71 -8.78 -7.62
C ASN A 181 1.62 -7.80 -8.37
N ILE A 182 1.03 -7.03 -9.27
CA ILE A 182 1.66 -5.86 -9.87
C ILE A 182 1.13 -4.61 -9.20
N HIS A 183 2.02 -3.70 -8.78
CA HIS A 183 1.68 -2.33 -8.44
C HIS A 183 1.96 -1.42 -9.63
N TYR A 184 0.90 -0.80 -10.16
CA TYR A 184 1.00 0.13 -11.29
C TYR A 184 0.48 1.51 -10.90
N VAL A 185 1.35 2.52 -11.00
CA VAL A 185 1.01 3.90 -10.61
C VAL A 185 0.29 4.62 -11.74
N ILE A 186 -0.93 5.09 -11.45
CA ILE A 186 -1.74 5.90 -12.37
C ILE A 186 -1.44 7.38 -12.16
N SER A 187 -0.90 7.99 -13.21
CA SER A 187 -0.54 9.41 -13.29
C SER A 187 -1.00 9.98 -14.64
N SER A 188 -0.87 11.29 -14.82
CA SER A 188 -1.16 11.93 -16.11
C SER A 188 -0.28 11.41 -17.26
N THR A 189 0.86 10.78 -16.96
CA THR A 189 1.79 10.25 -17.96
C THR A 189 1.68 8.74 -18.20
N SER A 190 1.10 7.98 -17.25
CA SER A 190 0.99 6.51 -17.35
C SER A 190 -0.41 6.01 -17.68
N ILE A 191 -1.44 6.83 -17.53
CA ILE A 191 -2.84 6.42 -17.67
C ILE A 191 -3.19 5.91 -19.08
N GLU A 192 -2.66 6.51 -20.13
CA GLU A 192 -2.94 6.09 -21.52
C GLU A 192 -2.38 4.67 -21.78
N GLU A 193 -1.20 4.37 -21.25
CA GLU A 193 -0.65 3.03 -21.34
C GLU A 193 -1.48 2.04 -20.53
N ALA A 194 -1.91 2.40 -19.33
CA ALA A 194 -2.79 1.56 -18.52
C ALA A 194 -4.11 1.24 -19.25
N ILE A 195 -4.72 2.24 -19.89
CA ILE A 195 -5.93 2.06 -20.71
C ILE A 195 -5.65 1.08 -21.84
N TYR A 196 -4.58 1.30 -22.60
CA TYR A 196 -4.21 0.42 -23.71
C TYR A 196 -4.00 -1.03 -23.26
N ARG A 197 -3.30 -1.22 -22.15
CA ARG A 197 -3.04 -2.57 -21.58
C ARG A 197 -4.33 -3.26 -21.13
N LEU A 198 -5.24 -2.52 -20.49
CA LEU A 198 -6.54 -3.05 -20.07
C LEU A 198 -7.42 -3.38 -21.26
N GLU A 199 -7.47 -2.53 -22.28
CA GLU A 199 -8.30 -2.72 -23.46
C GLU A 199 -7.83 -3.87 -24.36
N ASN A 200 -6.53 -4.19 -24.34
CA ASN A 200 -5.93 -5.22 -25.17
C ASN A 200 -5.46 -6.45 -24.39
N ASP A 201 -5.66 -6.48 -23.05
CA ASP A 201 -5.24 -7.58 -22.15
C ASP A 201 -3.74 -7.92 -22.26
N VAL A 202 -2.88 -6.89 -22.34
CA VAL A 202 -1.42 -7.03 -22.54
C VAL A 202 -0.64 -6.78 -21.25
N TRP A 203 -0.94 -7.59 -20.24
CA TRP A 203 -0.21 -7.64 -18.97
C TRP A 203 0.58 -8.94 -18.86
N PRO A 204 1.61 -9.03 -17.99
CA PRO A 204 2.29 -10.29 -17.73
C PRO A 204 1.31 -11.40 -17.32
N THR A 205 1.54 -12.60 -17.80
CA THR A 205 0.75 -13.78 -17.41
C THR A 205 1.12 -14.27 -16.02
N GLY A 206 0.27 -15.07 -15.38
CA GLY A 206 0.54 -15.71 -14.09
C GLY A 206 0.38 -14.80 -12.85
N ILE A 207 0.16 -13.51 -13.05
CA ILE A 207 -0.07 -12.58 -11.92
C ILE A 207 -1.41 -12.84 -11.23
N ASN A 208 -1.42 -12.67 -9.90
CA ASN A 208 -2.65 -12.81 -9.11
C ASN A 208 -3.57 -11.58 -9.26
N ALA A 209 -3.00 -10.38 -9.22
CA ALA A 209 -3.75 -9.13 -9.35
C ALA A 209 -2.88 -7.98 -9.88
N ILE A 210 -3.55 -7.00 -10.48
CA ILE A 210 -2.98 -5.67 -10.74
C ILE A 210 -3.62 -4.71 -9.75
N VAL A 211 -2.80 -4.04 -8.94
CA VAL A 211 -3.24 -3.00 -8.02
C VAL A 211 -2.84 -1.65 -8.59
N PHE A 212 -3.83 -0.87 -8.98
CA PHE A 212 -3.62 0.49 -9.45
C PHE A 212 -3.46 1.43 -8.26
N LEU A 213 -2.32 2.13 -8.24
CA LEU A 213 -1.97 3.09 -7.21
C LEU A 213 -2.16 4.50 -7.76
N LEU A 214 -2.91 5.32 -7.07
CA LEU A 214 -3.05 6.72 -7.45
C LEU A 214 -1.72 7.46 -7.20
N TYR A 215 -1.22 8.20 -8.18
CA TYR A 215 0.02 8.98 -8.05
C TYR A 215 -0.10 10.06 -6.98
N LYS A 216 0.88 10.14 -6.08
CA LYS A 216 0.96 11.13 -5.01
C LYS A 216 2.16 12.06 -5.24
N PRO A 217 1.97 13.39 -5.22
CA PRO A 217 3.02 14.38 -5.49
C PRO A 217 3.87 14.66 -4.23
N VAL A 218 4.47 13.60 -3.68
CA VAL A 218 5.34 13.67 -2.48
C VAL A 218 6.75 13.17 -2.79
N GLY A 219 7.70 13.49 -1.94
CA GLY A 219 9.10 13.14 -2.15
C GLY A 219 9.67 13.80 -3.40
N LEU A 220 10.07 13.01 -4.39
CA LEU A 220 10.50 13.51 -5.70
C LEU A 220 9.32 13.74 -6.66
N GLY A 221 8.09 13.55 -6.20
CA GLY A 221 6.88 13.66 -7.00
C GLY A 221 6.56 15.10 -7.41
N ASN A 222 5.83 15.24 -8.53
CA ASN A 222 5.46 16.52 -9.13
C ASN A 222 3.94 16.62 -9.27
N ILE A 223 3.33 17.70 -8.76
CA ILE A 223 1.88 17.95 -8.82
C ILE A 223 1.31 17.92 -10.26
N ARG A 224 2.11 18.22 -11.27
CA ARG A 224 1.69 18.18 -12.69
C ARG A 224 1.42 16.73 -13.18
N ARG A 225 1.92 15.73 -12.48
CA ARG A 225 1.69 14.32 -12.80
C ARG A 225 0.44 13.75 -12.12
N VAL A 226 -0.18 14.49 -11.22
CA VAL A 226 -1.46 14.09 -10.61
C VAL A 226 -2.52 14.07 -11.71
N ILE A 227 -3.28 12.96 -11.75
CA ILE A 227 -4.39 12.84 -12.69
C ILE A 227 -5.52 13.79 -12.29
N ARG A 228 -6.27 14.24 -13.30
CA ARG A 228 -7.42 15.10 -13.09
C ARG A 228 -8.70 14.40 -13.55
N LYS A 229 -9.85 14.86 -13.04
CA LYS A 229 -11.17 14.47 -13.55
C LYS A 229 -11.26 14.73 -15.05
N GLY A 230 -11.93 13.87 -15.78
CA GLY A 230 -12.15 14.03 -17.22
C GLY A 230 -12.13 12.71 -17.98
N ASP A 231 -12.20 12.81 -19.32
CA ASP A 231 -12.40 11.67 -20.21
C ASP A 231 -11.37 10.54 -20.07
N LYS A 232 -10.11 10.88 -19.81
CA LYS A 232 -9.06 9.87 -19.62
C LYS A 232 -9.30 9.03 -18.37
N LEU A 233 -9.65 9.67 -17.25
CA LEU A 233 -9.98 8.95 -16.02
C LEU A 233 -11.23 8.08 -16.23
N ASN A 234 -12.28 8.64 -16.86
CA ASN A 234 -13.51 7.90 -17.14
C ASN A 234 -13.24 6.68 -18.05
N ARG A 235 -12.41 6.83 -19.10
CA ARG A 235 -12.03 5.73 -19.99
C ARG A 235 -11.22 4.65 -19.24
N PHE A 236 -10.28 5.07 -18.39
CA PHE A 236 -9.52 4.15 -17.54
C PHE A 236 -10.44 3.35 -16.61
N MET A 237 -11.35 4.01 -15.91
CA MET A 237 -12.29 3.36 -15.00
C MET A 237 -13.20 2.38 -15.73
N LYS A 238 -13.72 2.74 -16.89
CA LYS A 238 -14.51 1.84 -17.74
C LYS A 238 -13.70 0.62 -18.18
N ALA A 239 -12.47 0.81 -18.64
CA ALA A 239 -11.59 -0.27 -19.04
C ALA A 239 -11.30 -1.23 -17.88
N ALA A 240 -11.13 -0.70 -16.65
CA ALA A 240 -10.86 -1.48 -15.47
C ALA A 240 -12.08 -2.22 -14.90
N LEU A 241 -13.26 -1.58 -14.90
CA LEU A 241 -14.43 -2.09 -14.16
C LEU A 241 -15.48 -2.80 -15.03
N GLU A 242 -15.65 -2.38 -16.29
CA GLU A 242 -16.71 -2.90 -17.16
C GLU A 242 -16.25 -4.06 -18.05
N ARG A 243 -14.96 -4.39 -18.05
CA ARG A 243 -14.39 -5.49 -18.84
C ARG A 243 -14.09 -6.72 -17.97
N LYS A 244 -14.12 -7.87 -18.61
CA LYS A 244 -13.70 -9.13 -18.00
C LYS A 244 -12.19 -9.31 -18.22
N HIS A 245 -11.43 -9.48 -17.15
CA HIS A 245 -9.98 -9.67 -17.18
C HIS A 245 -9.61 -11.08 -16.71
N SER A 246 -8.46 -11.58 -17.16
CA SER A 246 -7.91 -12.88 -16.73
C SER A 246 -7.25 -12.84 -15.35
N TYR A 247 -7.09 -11.64 -14.78
CA TYR A 247 -6.48 -11.32 -13.48
C TYR A 247 -7.45 -10.47 -12.66
N ARG A 248 -7.22 -10.38 -11.36
CA ARG A 248 -7.98 -9.48 -10.49
C ARG A 248 -7.49 -8.04 -10.65
N ILE A 249 -8.40 -7.10 -10.49
CA ILE A 249 -8.08 -5.67 -10.41
C ILE A 249 -8.33 -5.19 -9.00
N GLY A 250 -7.35 -4.48 -8.45
CA GLY A 250 -7.44 -3.77 -7.19
C GLY A 250 -7.06 -2.30 -7.34
N PHE A 251 -7.45 -1.51 -6.37
CA PHE A 251 -7.12 -0.09 -6.27
C PHE A 251 -6.60 0.21 -4.87
N ASP A 252 -5.65 1.13 -4.75
CA ASP A 252 -5.33 1.65 -3.42
C ASP A 252 -6.48 2.50 -2.87
N THR A 253 -6.56 2.64 -1.56
CA THR A 253 -7.65 3.37 -0.89
C THR A 253 -7.71 4.86 -1.27
N CYS A 254 -6.68 5.40 -1.90
CA CYS A 254 -6.70 6.76 -2.45
C CYS A 254 -7.61 6.89 -3.70
N PHE A 255 -7.98 5.77 -4.35
CA PHE A 255 -8.99 5.76 -5.41
C PHE A 255 -10.43 5.79 -4.88
N THR A 256 -10.67 5.58 -3.59
CA THR A 256 -12.04 5.50 -3.05
C THR A 256 -12.93 6.68 -3.46
N PRO A 257 -12.48 7.95 -3.48
CA PRO A 257 -13.32 9.05 -3.96
C PRO A 257 -13.82 8.87 -5.40
N VAL A 258 -13.05 8.20 -6.26
CA VAL A 258 -13.44 7.88 -7.64
C VAL A 258 -14.34 6.65 -7.68
N LEU A 259 -13.99 5.58 -6.93
CA LEU A 259 -14.72 4.32 -6.94
C LEU A 259 -16.19 4.51 -6.51
N ILE A 260 -16.46 5.44 -5.60
CA ILE A 260 -17.82 5.78 -5.17
C ILE A 260 -18.70 6.26 -6.34
N ASP A 261 -18.12 6.88 -7.34
CA ASP A 261 -18.85 7.32 -8.53
C ASP A 261 -19.35 6.12 -9.37
N TYR A 262 -18.80 4.93 -9.14
CA TYR A 262 -19.16 3.66 -9.80
C TYR A 262 -19.90 2.67 -8.89
N ARG A 263 -20.48 3.15 -7.78
CA ARG A 263 -21.19 2.32 -6.78
C ARG A 263 -22.33 1.46 -7.33
N GLU A 264 -22.87 1.80 -8.49
CA GLU A 264 -23.95 1.03 -9.13
C GLU A 264 -23.45 -0.31 -9.71
N ILE A 265 -22.15 -0.44 -9.98
CA ILE A 265 -21.53 -1.63 -10.56
C ILE A 265 -20.49 -2.28 -9.62
N LEU A 266 -20.17 -1.63 -8.50
CA LEU A 266 -19.21 -2.12 -7.52
C LEU A 266 -19.91 -2.56 -6.24
N ASP A 267 -19.45 -3.67 -5.68
CA ASP A 267 -19.83 -4.04 -4.32
C ASP A 267 -19.11 -3.12 -3.32
N MET A 268 -19.85 -2.19 -2.74
CA MET A 268 -19.30 -1.21 -1.80
C MET A 268 -18.79 -1.83 -0.50
N HIS A 269 -19.15 -3.10 -0.19
CA HIS A 269 -18.58 -3.83 0.94
C HIS A 269 -17.15 -4.31 0.68
N SER A 270 -16.70 -4.30 -0.58
CA SER A 270 -15.32 -4.63 -0.96
C SER A 270 -14.43 -3.40 -1.09
N ILE A 271 -14.91 -2.21 -0.76
CA ILE A 271 -14.20 -0.95 -0.90
C ILE A 271 -14.01 -0.31 0.48
N ASP A 272 -12.76 -0.19 0.90
CA ASP A 272 -12.38 0.52 2.10
C ASP A 272 -12.06 1.99 1.80
N SER A 273 -12.39 2.86 2.76
CA SER A 273 -11.87 4.23 2.76
C SER A 273 -10.41 4.25 3.19
N CYS A 274 -9.79 5.43 3.21
CA CYS A 274 -8.42 5.58 3.69
C CYS A 274 -8.25 4.96 5.10
N GLU A 275 -7.40 3.96 5.23
CA GLU A 275 -7.16 3.21 6.47
C GLU A 275 -6.11 3.86 7.38
N ALA A 276 -5.42 4.88 6.91
CA ALA A 276 -4.37 5.58 7.64
C ALA A 276 -4.84 6.05 9.02
N ALA A 277 -4.10 5.69 10.05
CA ALA A 277 -4.41 5.90 11.47
C ALA A 277 -5.76 5.29 11.94
N ARG A 278 -6.46 4.52 11.12
CA ARG A 278 -7.71 3.83 11.49
C ARG A 278 -7.52 2.32 11.62
N PHE A 279 -6.88 1.71 10.64
CA PHE A 279 -6.56 0.29 10.59
C PHE A 279 -5.08 0.06 10.30
N SER A 280 -4.39 1.03 9.72
CA SER A 280 -2.97 0.95 9.37
C SER A 280 -2.17 2.15 9.87
N MET A 281 -0.85 1.95 10.00
CA MET A 281 0.13 3.00 10.26
C MET A 281 1.45 2.68 9.57
N TYR A 282 2.32 3.68 9.44
CA TYR A 282 3.67 3.52 8.91
C TYR A 282 4.72 3.81 9.98
N ILE A 283 5.79 3.00 10.03
CA ILE A 283 6.96 3.20 10.89
C ILE A 283 8.21 3.23 10.01
N ASP A 284 9.01 4.29 10.09
CA ASP A 284 10.26 4.42 9.32
C ASP A 284 11.46 3.73 9.99
N SER A 285 12.60 3.64 9.27
CA SER A 285 13.82 2.99 9.76
C SER A 285 14.44 3.66 10.99
N GLU A 286 14.05 4.88 11.32
CA GLU A 286 14.51 5.65 12.48
C GLU A 286 13.56 5.57 13.67
N MET A 287 12.55 4.69 13.63
CA MET A 287 11.51 4.53 14.66
C MET A 287 10.61 5.76 14.82
N ASN A 288 10.29 6.42 13.73
CA ASN A 288 9.22 7.40 13.71
C ASN A 288 7.95 6.77 13.10
N ALA A 289 6.82 7.03 13.73
CA ALA A 289 5.52 6.57 13.30
C ALA A 289 4.72 7.70 12.65
N TYR A 290 3.92 7.33 11.64
CA TYR A 290 3.10 8.23 10.84
C TYR A 290 1.75 7.57 10.57
N PRO A 291 0.66 8.33 10.36
CA PRO A 291 -0.60 7.78 9.89
C PRO A 291 -0.47 7.05 8.54
N CYS A 292 0.38 7.57 7.65
CA CYS A 292 0.55 7.08 6.29
C CYS A 292 2.02 7.25 5.85
N SER A 293 2.54 6.34 5.02
CA SER A 293 3.90 6.39 4.49
C SER A 293 4.18 7.64 3.64
N PHE A 294 3.15 8.27 3.09
CA PHE A 294 3.28 9.52 2.32
C PHE A 294 3.47 10.77 3.20
N ASP A 295 3.26 10.69 4.52
CA ASP A 295 3.61 11.76 5.47
C ASP A 295 5.09 11.75 5.88
N ASN A 296 5.81 10.65 5.62
CA ASN A 296 7.21 10.49 6.03
C ASN A 296 8.11 11.67 5.60
N GLN A 297 7.89 12.24 4.42
CA GLN A 297 8.70 13.35 3.90
C GLN A 297 8.32 14.72 4.49
N GLN A 298 7.06 14.91 4.85
CA GLN A 298 6.56 16.16 5.43
C GLN A 298 6.58 16.14 6.96
N GLY A 299 6.31 14.98 7.55
CA GLY A 299 6.34 14.74 8.99
C GLY A 299 5.31 15.54 9.79
N ARG A 300 4.17 15.90 9.18
CA ARG A 300 3.12 16.69 9.85
C ARG A 300 2.54 15.98 11.07
N TYR A 301 2.39 14.66 10.98
CA TYR A 301 1.80 13.81 12.01
C TYR A 301 2.80 12.82 12.59
N ARG A 302 4.10 13.16 12.52
CA ARG A 302 5.18 12.31 13.02
C ARG A 302 5.15 12.21 14.55
N VAL A 303 5.27 10.98 15.05
CA VAL A 303 5.48 10.67 16.47
C VAL A 303 6.64 9.70 16.59
N THR A 304 7.60 9.96 17.48
CA THR A 304 8.72 9.02 17.69
C THR A 304 8.31 7.84 18.58
N LEU A 305 8.83 6.65 18.25
CA LEU A 305 8.68 5.43 19.06
C LEU A 305 9.91 5.17 19.97
N LYS A 306 10.96 6.00 19.91
CA LYS A 306 12.21 5.75 20.65
C LYS A 306 11.98 5.66 22.17
N ASP A 307 11.05 6.45 22.69
CA ASP A 307 10.70 6.50 24.13
C ASP A 307 9.20 6.23 24.34
N SER A 308 8.57 5.50 23.42
CA SER A 308 7.14 5.27 23.43
C SER A 308 6.81 3.89 22.85
N CYS A 309 5.57 3.48 22.91
CA CYS A 309 5.07 2.23 22.32
C CYS A 309 4.06 2.51 21.22
N ILE A 310 3.81 1.52 20.34
CA ILE A 310 2.85 1.62 19.24
C ILE A 310 1.47 1.99 19.76
N GLN A 311 1.02 1.38 20.86
CA GLN A 311 -0.29 1.69 21.46
C GLN A 311 -0.41 3.14 21.87
N ALA A 312 0.62 3.71 22.50
CA ALA A 312 0.61 5.11 22.95
C ALA A 312 0.60 6.07 21.74
N VAL A 313 1.39 5.77 20.69
CA VAL A 313 1.38 6.54 19.44
C VAL A 313 0.04 6.43 18.74
N TRP A 314 -0.53 5.23 18.66
CA TRP A 314 -1.84 4.97 18.05
C TRP A 314 -2.95 5.80 18.69
N ASN A 315 -2.90 5.99 20.03
CA ASN A 315 -3.85 6.75 20.82
C ASN A 315 -3.42 8.22 21.04
N SER A 316 -2.39 8.70 20.34
CA SER A 316 -1.90 10.06 20.51
C SER A 316 -2.84 11.10 19.92
N HIS A 317 -2.83 12.31 20.49
CA HIS A 317 -3.57 13.45 19.96
C HIS A 317 -3.17 13.82 18.51
N ILE A 318 -1.94 13.48 18.09
CA ILE A 318 -1.44 13.71 16.72
C ILE A 318 -2.18 12.80 15.73
N PHE A 319 -2.32 11.50 16.07
CA PHE A 319 -3.08 10.56 15.25
C PHE A 319 -4.59 10.88 15.28
N ASP A 320 -5.11 11.34 16.41
CA ASP A 320 -6.50 11.79 16.50
C ASP A 320 -6.75 13.03 15.64
N ALA A 321 -5.83 13.98 15.61
CA ALA A 321 -5.92 15.16 14.73
C ALA A 321 -5.97 14.74 13.24
N PHE A 322 -5.21 13.70 12.85
CA PHE A 322 -5.30 13.15 11.50
C PHE A 322 -6.67 12.50 11.23
N ARG A 323 -7.19 11.69 12.17
CA ARG A 323 -8.50 11.02 12.04
C ARG A 323 -9.65 12.02 11.88
N GLN A 324 -9.56 13.19 12.52
CA GLN A 324 -10.57 14.25 12.44
C GLN A 324 -10.63 14.96 11.08
N LYS A 325 -9.58 14.86 10.26
CA LYS A 325 -9.57 15.47 8.92
C LYS A 325 -10.70 14.95 8.01
N GLY A 326 -11.03 13.66 8.09
CA GLY A 326 -12.11 13.06 7.31
C GLY A 326 -13.52 13.57 7.63
N ILE A 327 -13.71 14.28 8.75
CA ILE A 327 -15.02 14.79 9.19
C ILE A 327 -15.39 16.08 8.46
N THR A 328 -14.47 16.75 7.80
CA THR A 328 -14.70 18.05 7.14
C THR A 328 -15.64 18.02 5.94
N CYS A 329 -15.88 16.87 5.33
CA CYS A 329 -16.80 16.68 4.21
C CYS A 329 -18.26 16.43 4.64
N LEU A 330 -18.76 17.08 5.67
CA LEU A 330 -20.07 16.82 6.28
C LEU A 330 -21.26 16.92 5.30
N ASN A 331 -21.15 17.73 4.28
CA ASN A 331 -22.21 17.94 3.27
C ASN A 331 -22.09 17.02 2.03
N CYS A 332 -21.11 16.13 2.01
CA CYS A 332 -20.90 15.21 0.91
C CYS A 332 -21.69 13.91 1.11
N ASN A 333 -22.58 13.58 0.19
CA ASN A 333 -23.36 12.34 0.25
C ASN A 333 -22.51 11.05 0.20
N ALA A 334 -21.27 11.16 -0.28
CA ALA A 334 -20.30 10.07 -0.32
C ALA A 334 -19.48 9.91 0.97
N ASN A 335 -19.59 10.84 1.92
CA ASN A 335 -18.73 10.88 3.11
C ASN A 335 -18.78 9.59 3.95
N LYS A 336 -19.95 8.95 4.05
CA LYS A 336 -20.12 7.68 4.76
C LYS A 336 -19.27 6.51 4.21
N PHE A 337 -18.82 6.60 2.95
CA PHE A 337 -17.96 5.60 2.30
C PHE A 337 -16.51 6.08 2.18
N CYS A 338 -16.32 7.37 1.93
CA CYS A 338 -15.03 7.98 1.60
C CYS A 338 -14.26 8.45 2.85
N ASN A 339 -14.98 8.80 3.92
CA ASN A 339 -14.40 9.38 5.15
C ASN A 339 -13.51 10.62 4.89
N GLY A 340 -13.83 11.43 3.85
CA GLY A 340 -13.15 12.69 3.56
C GLY A 340 -11.92 12.59 2.67
N GLY A 341 -11.69 11.46 2.01
CA GLY A 341 -10.58 11.31 1.05
C GLY A 341 -9.21 11.24 1.71
N CYS A 342 -8.22 11.93 1.13
CA CYS A 342 -6.84 11.91 1.60
C CYS A 342 -6.63 12.86 2.79
N GLY A 343 -6.41 12.32 3.99
CA GLY A 343 -6.14 13.11 5.20
C GLY A 343 -4.85 13.95 5.16
N LEU A 344 -3.95 13.68 4.21
CA LEU A 344 -2.75 14.50 3.98
C LEU A 344 -3.00 15.71 3.07
N GLU A 345 -4.20 15.86 2.50
CA GLU A 345 -4.57 16.98 1.63
C GLU A 345 -3.60 17.17 0.45
N LEU A 346 -3.24 16.07 -0.20
CA LEU A 346 -2.27 16.06 -1.32
C LEU A 346 -2.83 16.56 -2.65
N GLY A 347 -4.09 16.99 -2.70
CA GLY A 347 -4.75 17.41 -3.94
C GLY A 347 -4.96 16.28 -4.93
N ILE A 348 -5.17 15.07 -4.44
CA ILE A 348 -5.38 13.84 -5.22
C ILE A 348 -6.82 13.34 -5.18
N ASP A 349 -7.71 14.00 -4.44
CA ASP A 349 -9.11 13.63 -4.37
C ASP A 349 -9.83 14.05 -5.65
N ILE A 350 -10.13 13.06 -6.51
CA ILE A 350 -10.61 13.26 -7.87
C ILE A 350 -12.01 12.65 -8.14
N GLY A 351 -12.75 12.30 -7.09
CA GLY A 351 -14.16 11.91 -7.20
C GLY A 351 -15.05 13.08 -7.63
N ILE A 352 -16.24 12.79 -8.23
CA ILE A 352 -17.16 13.81 -8.76
C ILE A 352 -17.54 14.82 -7.66
N ASN A 353 -17.72 14.35 -6.43
CA ASN A 353 -18.12 15.18 -5.29
C ASN A 353 -16.95 15.84 -4.54
N CYS A 354 -15.71 15.65 -4.98
CA CYS A 354 -14.56 16.30 -4.36
C CYS A 354 -14.41 17.75 -4.84
N VAL A 355 -14.20 18.68 -3.91
CA VAL A 355 -14.10 20.15 -4.17
C VAL A 355 -12.62 20.55 -4.19
#